data_65575a87054b60dfb33923d65b7b7ed4
#
_entry.id   65575a87054b60dfb33923d65b7b7ed4
#
_cell.length_a   1.000
_cell.length_b   1.000
_cell.length_c   1.000
_cell.angle_alpha   90.00
_cell.angle_beta   90.00
_cell.angle_gamma   90.00
#
_symmetry.space_group_name_H-M   'P 1'
#
loop_
_entity.id
_entity.type
_entity.pdbx_description
1 polymer ?
#
loop_
_entity_poly.entity_id
_entity_poly.type
_entity_poly.pdbx_seq_one_letter_code
_entity_poly.pdbx_strand_id
1 'polypeptide(L)'
;MSILGADKYSVFCRTISTTIALFICALTSTDAGACDCLWEGSFSEVISAADLVVLGSPNAPRGNAFDVEIDVTLLGPEWIETPRVWLKTGAYCRPEVSDFSSDGRYIFALKKITEAPNDGFNPSTPNVSFGRVGDYELSSCGGYWLSVKGLRASGNLVPGMPRYAQNPKMSPVHVGHVIAFLKGRASLESLTEAARLNPELEALKKDSRSFIRGFSDDNDGP
;
A
#
# COMPACT_ATOMS: atom_id res chain seq x y z
N MET A 1 36.13 4.41 -67.52
CA MET A 1 35.14 5.45 -67.18
C MET A 1 34.58 5.16 -65.82
N SER A 2 34.81 6.04 -64.90
CA SER A 2 34.76 5.82 -63.44
C SER A 2 33.35 5.62 -62.87
N ILE A 3 33.19 4.60 -62.02
CA ILE A 3 32.03 4.46 -61.10
C ILE A 3 32.60 4.69 -59.71
N LEU A 4 32.60 5.94 -59.27
CA LEU A 4 32.92 6.39 -57.92
C LEU A 4 31.84 7.37 -57.50
N GLY A 5 30.85 6.97 -56.74
CA GLY A 5 29.85 7.94 -56.25
C GLY A 5 28.76 7.41 -55.35
N ALA A 6 28.65 6.11 -55.03
CA ALA A 6 27.51 5.55 -54.30
C ALA A 6 27.70 5.38 -52.79
N ASP A 7 28.92 5.41 -52.28
CA ASP A 7 29.15 5.02 -50.84
C ASP A 7 29.02 6.16 -49.84
N LYS A 8 29.13 7.42 -50.25
CA LYS A 8 29.06 8.54 -49.28
C LYS A 8 27.66 8.84 -48.73
N TYR A 9 26.62 8.54 -49.48
CA TYR A 9 25.25 8.81 -49.04
C TYR A 9 24.70 7.72 -48.05
N SER A 10 25.20 6.51 -48.17
CA SER A 10 24.79 5.39 -47.29
C SER A 10 25.26 5.57 -45.83
N VAL A 11 26.44 6.13 -45.62
CA VAL A 11 27.00 6.37 -44.27
C VAL A 11 26.30 7.54 -43.60
N PHE A 12 25.97 8.60 -44.37
CA PHE A 12 25.32 9.81 -43.84
C PHE A 12 23.87 9.53 -43.40
N CYS A 13 23.14 8.67 -44.12
CA CYS A 13 21.77 8.30 -43.77
C CYS A 13 21.70 7.41 -42.52
N ARG A 14 22.70 6.56 -42.28
CA ARG A 14 22.76 5.69 -41.07
C ARG A 14 23.07 6.49 -39.81
N THR A 15 23.93 7.48 -39.87
CA THR A 15 24.26 8.30 -38.69
C THR A 15 23.14 9.24 -38.27
N ILE A 16 22.35 9.77 -39.20
CA ILE A 16 21.17 10.62 -38.89
C ILE A 16 20.06 9.78 -38.26
N SER A 17 19.83 8.56 -38.75
CA SER A 17 18.79 7.65 -38.20
C SER A 17 19.08 7.25 -36.78
N THR A 18 20.34 7.00 -36.40
CA THR A 18 20.74 6.61 -35.04
C THR A 18 20.63 7.79 -34.06
N THR A 19 20.95 9.02 -34.50
CA THR A 19 20.84 10.22 -33.64
C THR A 19 19.39 10.60 -33.37
N ILE A 20 18.49 10.45 -34.32
CA ILE A 20 17.05 10.70 -34.14
C ILE A 20 16.44 9.67 -33.19
N ALA A 21 16.81 8.42 -33.30
CA ALA A 21 16.31 7.36 -32.40
C ALA A 21 16.75 7.58 -30.93
N LEU A 22 17.98 8.02 -30.69
CA LEU A 22 18.47 8.39 -29.36
C LEU A 22 17.76 9.62 -28.78
N PHE A 23 17.40 10.58 -29.62
CA PHE A 23 16.73 11.82 -29.18
C PHE A 23 15.25 11.55 -28.81
N ILE A 24 14.58 10.63 -29.51
CA ILE A 24 13.19 10.23 -29.21
C ILE A 24 13.13 9.46 -27.89
N CYS A 25 14.10 8.61 -27.57
CA CYS A 25 14.16 7.91 -26.27
C CYS A 25 14.38 8.85 -25.07
N ALA A 26 15.04 9.99 -25.26
CA ALA A 26 15.28 10.98 -24.21
C ALA A 26 14.03 11.82 -23.85
N LEU A 27 13.02 11.85 -24.73
CA LEU A 27 11.80 12.64 -24.55
C LEU A 27 10.66 11.85 -23.87
N THR A 28 10.82 10.55 -23.61
CA THR A 28 9.85 9.73 -22.92
C THR A 28 10.19 9.50 -21.45
N SER A 29 10.82 10.47 -20.79
CA SER A 29 10.86 10.48 -19.33
C SER A 29 9.43 10.76 -18.85
N THR A 30 8.62 9.71 -18.73
CA THR A 30 7.41 9.79 -17.89
C THR A 30 7.91 10.09 -16.49
N ASP A 31 7.60 11.27 -15.96
CA ASP A 31 7.71 11.54 -14.54
C ASP A 31 6.92 10.43 -13.84
N ALA A 32 7.63 9.40 -13.40
CA ALA A 32 7.12 8.50 -12.39
C ALA A 32 6.99 9.37 -11.13
N GLY A 33 5.82 9.97 -10.94
CA GLY A 33 5.48 10.74 -9.77
C GLY A 33 5.61 9.83 -8.54
N ALA A 34 6.84 9.67 -8.07
CA ALA A 34 7.13 9.01 -6.81
C ALA A 34 6.49 9.87 -5.73
N CYS A 35 5.56 9.28 -5.02
CA CYS A 35 5.02 9.90 -3.84
C CYS A 35 6.16 10.06 -2.83
N ASP A 36 6.57 11.29 -2.56
CA ASP A 36 7.60 11.63 -1.58
C ASP A 36 6.92 12.24 -0.35
N CYS A 37 6.75 11.44 0.68
CA CYS A 37 6.22 11.89 1.96
C CYS A 37 7.08 11.39 3.13
N LEU A 38 7.15 12.19 4.18
CA LEU A 38 7.75 11.76 5.43
C LEU A 38 6.88 10.68 6.08
N TRP A 39 7.54 9.69 6.69
CA TRP A 39 6.85 8.68 7.46
C TRP A 39 6.17 9.29 8.68
N GLU A 40 4.84 9.23 8.74
CA GLU A 40 4.02 9.82 9.81
C GLU A 40 3.99 8.96 11.08
N GLY A 41 4.34 7.68 10.98
CA GLY A 41 4.37 6.76 12.12
C GLY A 41 3.69 5.41 11.88
N SER A 42 3.80 4.55 12.87
CA SER A 42 3.09 3.28 12.95
C SER A 42 1.58 3.48 13.15
N PHE A 43 0.79 2.42 13.01
CA PHE A 43 -0.65 2.46 13.25
C PHE A 43 -1.01 3.06 14.60
N SER A 44 -0.30 2.65 15.67
CA SER A 44 -0.52 3.17 17.02
C SER A 44 -0.21 4.66 17.19
N GLU A 45 0.59 5.24 16.30
CA GLU A 45 0.92 6.66 16.31
C GLU A 45 -0.05 7.47 15.45
N VAL A 46 -0.41 6.98 14.26
CA VAL A 46 -1.26 7.72 13.30
C VAL A 46 -2.74 7.71 13.65
N ILE A 47 -3.21 6.79 14.48
CA ILE A 47 -4.63 6.71 14.89
C ILE A 47 -5.14 7.97 15.57
N SER A 48 -4.27 8.75 16.21
CA SER A 48 -4.66 10.02 16.84
C SER A 48 -5.05 11.10 15.82
N ALA A 49 -4.60 10.97 14.57
CA ALA A 49 -4.91 11.85 13.45
C ALA A 49 -6.02 11.29 12.54
N ALA A 50 -6.56 10.12 12.85
CA ALA A 50 -7.64 9.50 12.08
C ALA A 50 -9.01 10.00 12.58
N ASP A 51 -9.90 10.30 11.64
CA ASP A 51 -11.28 10.70 11.94
C ASP A 51 -12.20 9.49 12.13
N LEU A 52 -11.82 8.35 11.54
CA LEU A 52 -12.59 7.11 11.59
C LEU A 52 -11.65 5.90 11.57
N VAL A 53 -11.78 5.01 12.56
CA VAL A 53 -11.09 3.72 12.56
C VAL A 53 -12.12 2.60 12.52
N VAL A 54 -12.03 1.73 11.52
CA VAL A 54 -12.99 0.66 11.30
C VAL A 54 -12.29 -0.67 11.02
N LEU A 55 -12.92 -1.76 11.45
CA LEU A 55 -12.65 -3.11 10.96
C LEU A 55 -13.69 -3.41 9.87
N GLY A 56 -13.24 -3.80 8.69
CA GLY A 56 -14.13 -4.07 7.57
C GLY A 56 -13.40 -4.57 6.33
N SER A 57 -14.16 -4.71 5.25
CA SER A 57 -13.69 -5.22 3.96
C SER A 57 -13.91 -4.21 2.85
N PRO A 58 -12.97 -4.08 1.88
CA PRO A 58 -13.18 -3.28 0.69
C PRO A 58 -14.31 -3.88 -0.15
N ASN A 59 -15.22 -3.05 -0.61
CA ASN A 59 -16.33 -3.43 -1.45
C ASN A 59 -16.50 -2.44 -2.61
N ALA A 60 -17.16 -2.87 -3.68
CA ALA A 60 -17.58 -2.05 -4.82
C ALA A 60 -16.46 -1.11 -5.36
N PRO A 61 -15.27 -1.64 -5.75
CA PRO A 61 -14.20 -0.80 -6.29
C PRO A 61 -14.67 -0.07 -7.55
N ARG A 62 -14.40 1.24 -7.61
CA ARG A 62 -14.78 2.09 -8.73
C ARG A 62 -13.76 3.18 -8.95
N GLY A 63 -13.03 3.10 -10.07
CA GLY A 63 -11.92 4.00 -10.35
C GLY A 63 -10.80 3.84 -9.33
N ASN A 64 -10.44 4.93 -8.67
CA ASN A 64 -9.44 4.95 -7.59
C ASN A 64 -10.09 5.00 -6.18
N ALA A 65 -11.23 4.39 -6.01
CA ALA A 65 -11.93 4.33 -4.73
C ALA A 65 -12.60 2.97 -4.50
N PHE A 66 -12.85 2.65 -3.25
CA PHE A 66 -13.74 1.58 -2.83
C PHE A 66 -14.62 2.05 -1.66
N ASP A 67 -15.68 1.34 -1.42
CA ASP A 67 -16.47 1.47 -0.21
C ASP A 67 -15.96 0.48 0.83
N VAL A 68 -16.02 0.83 2.11
CA VAL A 68 -15.71 -0.11 3.19
C VAL A 68 -17.02 -0.63 3.76
N GLU A 69 -17.23 -1.94 3.67
CA GLU A 69 -18.25 -2.64 4.42
C GLU A 69 -17.76 -2.82 5.86
N ILE A 70 -18.37 -2.10 6.80
CA ILE A 70 -17.92 -2.05 8.18
C ILE A 70 -18.47 -3.23 8.97
N ASP A 71 -17.57 -4.02 9.57
CA ASP A 71 -17.95 -5.02 10.59
C ASP A 71 -18.09 -4.37 11.96
N VAL A 72 -17.15 -3.49 12.31
CA VAL A 72 -17.10 -2.81 13.61
C VAL A 72 -16.45 -1.44 13.48
N THR A 73 -17.11 -0.40 13.99
CA THR A 73 -16.50 0.91 14.22
C THR A 73 -15.70 0.86 15.53
N LEU A 74 -14.41 1.19 15.44
CA LEU A 74 -13.46 1.15 16.55
C LEU A 74 -13.22 2.52 17.16
N LEU A 75 -13.23 3.57 16.33
CA LEU A 75 -13.09 4.95 16.73
C LEU A 75 -13.84 5.84 15.72
N GLY A 76 -14.46 6.90 16.19
CA GLY A 76 -15.21 7.85 15.35
C GLY A 76 -16.71 7.61 15.35
N PRO A 77 -17.46 8.23 14.45
CA PRO A 77 -18.92 8.19 14.44
C PRO A 77 -19.46 6.83 14.00
N GLU A 78 -20.30 6.22 14.85
CA GLU A 78 -20.90 4.88 14.62
C GLU A 78 -22.02 4.87 13.57
N TRP A 79 -22.56 6.04 13.20
CA TRP A 79 -23.64 6.15 12.21
C TRP A 79 -23.19 6.02 10.76
N ILE A 80 -21.87 5.93 10.52
CA ILE A 80 -21.32 5.73 9.18
C ILE A 80 -21.33 4.24 8.89
N GLU A 81 -22.11 3.81 7.90
CA GLU A 81 -22.25 2.41 7.54
C GLU A 81 -21.28 2.00 6.43
N THR A 82 -21.08 2.88 5.44
CA THR A 82 -20.33 2.54 4.22
C THR A 82 -19.50 3.74 3.74
N PRO A 83 -18.37 4.05 4.40
CA PRO A 83 -17.52 5.16 4.01
C PRO A 83 -16.85 4.88 2.66
N ARG A 84 -16.88 5.86 1.75
CA ARG A 84 -16.10 5.84 0.53
C ARG A 84 -14.67 6.26 0.84
N VAL A 85 -13.72 5.45 0.39
CA VAL A 85 -12.29 5.69 0.60
C VAL A 85 -11.61 5.93 -0.75
N TRP A 86 -11.00 7.10 -0.88
CA TRP A 86 -10.27 7.52 -2.07
C TRP A 86 -8.79 7.18 -1.93
N LEU A 87 -8.27 6.57 -2.98
CA LEU A 87 -6.92 6.01 -3.08
C LEU A 87 -6.08 6.79 -4.10
N LYS A 88 -4.99 6.22 -4.55
CA LYS A 88 -3.97 6.90 -5.36
C LYS A 88 -4.52 7.55 -6.61
N THR A 89 -4.14 8.81 -6.79
CA THR A 89 -4.33 9.57 -8.00
C THR A 89 -3.31 10.72 -8.04
N GLY A 90 -2.67 10.93 -9.18
CA GLY A 90 -1.67 11.99 -9.36
C GLY A 90 -0.55 11.92 -8.31
N ALA A 91 -0.26 13.05 -7.69
CA ALA A 91 0.79 13.21 -6.66
C ALA A 91 0.35 12.87 -5.24
N TYR A 92 -0.89 12.42 -5.03
CA TYR A 92 -1.37 12.07 -3.69
C TYR A 92 -0.70 10.80 -3.17
N CYS A 93 -0.18 10.86 -1.95
CA CYS A 93 0.46 9.76 -1.25
C CYS A 93 -0.60 8.82 -0.64
N ARG A 94 -1.27 8.09 -1.49
CA ARG A 94 -2.30 7.10 -1.14
C ARG A 94 -1.95 5.75 -1.75
N PRO A 95 -2.35 4.63 -1.14
CA PRO A 95 -2.13 3.30 -1.71
C PRO A 95 -2.96 3.08 -2.99
N GLU A 96 -2.59 2.07 -3.77
CA GLU A 96 -3.36 1.65 -4.94
C GLU A 96 -4.60 0.83 -4.52
N VAL A 97 -5.64 0.82 -5.35
CA VAL A 97 -6.81 -0.06 -5.13
C VAL A 97 -6.39 -1.53 -5.10
N SER A 98 -5.40 -1.89 -5.92
CA SER A 98 -4.85 -3.26 -6.02
C SER A 98 -4.13 -3.74 -4.76
N ASP A 99 -3.77 -2.85 -3.83
CA ASP A 99 -3.15 -3.22 -2.56
C ASP A 99 -4.16 -3.91 -1.60
N PHE A 100 -5.45 -3.83 -1.93
CA PHE A 100 -6.55 -4.36 -1.13
C PHE A 100 -7.33 -5.42 -1.88
N SER A 101 -7.34 -6.65 -1.34
CA SER A 101 -8.20 -7.71 -1.87
C SER A 101 -9.65 -7.47 -1.46
N SER A 102 -10.60 -7.70 -2.35
CA SER A 102 -12.04 -7.67 -2.04
C SER A 102 -12.45 -8.69 -0.98
N ASP A 103 -11.73 -9.81 -0.90
CA ASP A 103 -11.95 -10.84 0.12
C ASP A 103 -11.14 -10.59 1.40
N GLY A 104 -10.37 -9.49 1.42
CA GLY A 104 -9.52 -9.13 2.54
C GLY A 104 -10.29 -8.41 3.64
N ARG A 105 -9.90 -8.63 4.89
CA ARG A 105 -10.33 -7.83 6.04
C ARG A 105 -9.19 -6.95 6.52
N TYR A 106 -9.52 -5.75 6.91
CA TYR A 106 -8.54 -4.76 7.33
C TYR A 106 -9.04 -3.94 8.52
N ILE A 107 -8.12 -3.43 9.31
CA ILE A 107 -8.39 -2.29 10.18
C ILE A 107 -7.87 -1.05 9.45
N PHE A 108 -8.75 -0.14 9.13
CA PHE A 108 -8.42 1.12 8.45
C PHE A 108 -8.47 2.28 9.41
N ALA A 109 -7.45 3.13 9.38
CA ALA A 109 -7.43 4.44 10.03
C ALA A 109 -7.59 5.51 8.95
N LEU A 110 -8.78 6.06 8.83
CA LEU A 110 -9.21 6.91 7.73
C LEU A 110 -9.18 8.37 8.13
N LYS A 111 -8.70 9.24 7.24
CA LYS A 111 -8.79 10.69 7.36
C LYS A 111 -9.96 11.20 6.53
N LYS A 112 -10.74 12.12 7.09
CA LYS A 112 -11.85 12.76 6.37
C LYS A 112 -11.31 13.79 5.40
N ILE A 113 -11.79 13.77 4.16
CA ILE A 113 -11.47 14.79 3.17
C ILE A 113 -12.25 16.05 3.50
N THR A 114 -11.55 17.10 3.89
CA THR A 114 -12.11 18.41 4.18
C THR A 114 -12.01 19.38 3.01
N GLU A 115 -11.02 19.15 2.13
CA GLU A 115 -10.76 19.93 0.93
C GLU A 115 -10.38 19.00 -0.22
N ALA A 116 -10.93 19.24 -1.39
CA ALA A 116 -10.57 18.50 -2.60
C ALA A 116 -10.47 19.47 -3.79
N PRO A 117 -9.45 19.38 -4.65
CA PRO A 117 -9.35 20.21 -5.84
C PRO A 117 -10.58 20.06 -6.72
N ASN A 118 -11.17 21.18 -7.15
CA ASN A 118 -12.34 21.21 -8.03
C ASN A 118 -13.50 20.31 -7.54
N ASP A 119 -13.77 20.28 -6.24
CA ASP A 119 -14.76 19.39 -5.60
C ASP A 119 -14.57 17.90 -5.92
N GLY A 120 -13.32 17.52 -6.21
CA GLY A 120 -12.94 16.16 -6.57
C GLY A 120 -13.22 15.77 -8.02
N PHE A 121 -13.85 16.62 -8.78
CA PHE A 121 -14.20 16.33 -10.18
C PHE A 121 -12.98 16.48 -11.10
N ASN A 122 -12.69 15.45 -11.90
CA ASN A 122 -11.70 15.49 -12.96
C ASN A 122 -12.38 15.10 -14.28
N PRO A 123 -12.66 16.07 -15.19
CA PRO A 123 -13.35 15.80 -16.44
C PRO A 123 -12.55 14.94 -17.43
N SER A 124 -11.23 14.94 -17.29
CA SER A 124 -10.33 14.17 -18.17
C SER A 124 -10.25 12.69 -17.77
N THR A 125 -10.64 12.35 -16.54
CA THR A 125 -10.57 10.98 -16.00
C THR A 125 -11.82 10.70 -15.16
N PRO A 126 -12.98 10.43 -15.78
CA PRO A 126 -14.27 10.38 -15.08
C PRO A 126 -14.38 9.28 -14.01
N ASN A 127 -13.51 8.27 -14.07
CA ASN A 127 -13.46 7.18 -13.08
C ASN A 127 -12.33 7.36 -12.04
N VAL A 128 -11.58 8.47 -12.12
CA VAL A 128 -10.47 8.78 -11.21
C VAL A 128 -10.68 10.18 -10.67
N SER A 129 -10.66 10.32 -9.35
CA SER A 129 -10.93 11.59 -8.68
C SER A 129 -9.96 11.82 -7.53
N PHE A 130 -9.79 13.09 -7.17
CA PHE A 130 -9.03 13.50 -5.98
C PHE A 130 -9.75 13.18 -4.67
N GLY A 131 -11.02 12.81 -4.74
CA GLY A 131 -11.91 12.58 -3.61
C GLY A 131 -12.98 13.65 -3.51
N ARG A 132 -13.93 13.44 -2.62
CA ARG A 132 -15.03 14.39 -2.35
C ARG A 132 -14.94 14.84 -0.91
N VAL A 133 -15.28 16.10 -0.68
CA VAL A 133 -15.43 16.63 0.67
C VAL A 133 -16.50 15.83 1.42
N GLY A 134 -16.15 15.37 2.61
CA GLY A 134 -17.00 14.52 3.43
C GLY A 134 -16.75 13.03 3.32
N ASP A 135 -16.13 12.55 2.22
CA ASP A 135 -15.61 11.18 2.09
C ASP A 135 -14.28 11.04 2.85
N TYR A 136 -13.65 9.88 2.69
CA TYR A 136 -12.42 9.52 3.39
C TYR A 136 -11.27 9.26 2.43
N GLU A 137 -10.06 9.38 2.95
CA GLU A 137 -8.83 9.00 2.28
C GLU A 137 -7.98 8.10 3.17
N LEU A 138 -7.09 7.34 2.53
CA LEU A 138 -6.13 6.48 3.18
C LEU A 138 -4.72 6.92 2.77
N SER A 139 -3.86 7.25 3.74
CA SER A 139 -2.49 7.67 3.47
C SER A 139 -1.55 6.47 3.35
N SER A 140 -0.59 6.52 2.42
CA SER A 140 0.54 5.60 2.36
C SER A 140 1.77 6.08 3.12
N CYS A 141 1.69 7.26 3.74
CA CYS A 141 2.80 7.87 4.48
C CYS A 141 2.96 7.36 5.92
N GLY A 142 2.16 6.40 6.32
CA GLY A 142 2.20 5.80 7.65
C GLY A 142 1.51 4.45 7.72
N GLY A 143 1.43 3.89 8.90
CA GLY A 143 0.76 2.62 9.19
C GLY A 143 -0.76 2.73 9.26
N TYR A 144 -1.40 3.36 8.29
CA TYR A 144 -2.84 3.68 8.31
C TYR A 144 -3.77 2.48 8.14
N TRP A 145 -3.24 1.30 7.83
CA TRP A 145 -4.05 0.07 7.79
C TRP A 145 -3.28 -1.15 8.27
N LEU A 146 -4.03 -2.11 8.77
CA LEU A 146 -3.54 -3.42 9.16
C LEU A 146 -4.32 -4.48 8.42
N SER A 147 -3.64 -5.47 7.84
CA SER A 147 -4.28 -6.64 7.26
C SER A 147 -4.78 -7.57 8.38
N VAL A 148 -5.99 -8.09 8.23
CA VAL A 148 -6.58 -9.03 9.20
C VAL A 148 -6.77 -10.39 8.55
N LYS A 149 -6.17 -11.43 9.15
CA LYS A 149 -6.34 -12.81 8.73
C LYS A 149 -6.80 -13.66 9.92
N GLY A 150 -8.02 -14.15 9.86
CA GLY A 150 -8.68 -14.77 11.00
C GLY A 150 -8.77 -13.79 12.19
N LEU A 151 -8.17 -14.15 13.31
CA LEU A 151 -8.15 -13.32 14.53
C LEU A 151 -6.84 -12.52 14.70
N ARG A 152 -6.04 -12.36 13.64
CA ARG A 152 -4.74 -11.70 13.72
C ARG A 152 -4.67 -10.50 12.80
N ALA A 153 -4.22 -9.37 13.33
CA ALA A 153 -3.90 -8.15 12.61
C ALA A 153 -2.39 -8.05 12.40
N SER A 154 -1.95 -7.64 11.22
CA SER A 154 -0.53 -7.50 10.84
C SER A 154 -0.31 -6.25 10.03
N GLY A 155 0.85 -5.65 10.16
CA GLY A 155 1.26 -4.44 9.47
C GLY A 155 2.21 -3.61 10.33
N ASN A 156 2.36 -2.34 10.00
CA ASN A 156 3.15 -1.38 10.78
C ASN A 156 2.39 -0.97 12.06
N LEU A 157 2.23 -1.90 12.98
CA LEU A 157 1.35 -1.76 14.15
C LEU A 157 1.94 -0.85 15.22
N VAL A 158 3.22 -1.01 15.55
CA VAL A 158 3.90 -0.31 16.64
C VAL A 158 5.19 0.35 16.17
N PRO A 159 5.73 1.36 16.89
CA PRO A 159 7.00 2.00 16.55
C PRO A 159 8.16 1.01 16.42
N GLY A 160 9.13 1.35 15.56
CA GLY A 160 10.34 0.54 15.33
C GLY A 160 10.15 -0.64 14.37
N MET A 161 8.96 -0.90 13.87
CA MET A 161 8.72 -1.86 12.79
C MET A 161 9.27 -1.35 11.46
N PRO A 162 9.85 -2.23 10.59
CA PRO A 162 10.32 -1.82 9.28
C PRO A 162 9.17 -1.24 8.44
N ARG A 163 9.31 0.00 7.98
CA ARG A 163 8.27 0.73 7.25
C ARG A 163 7.91 0.14 5.88
N TYR A 164 8.78 -0.73 5.33
CA TYR A 164 8.54 -1.38 4.02
C TYR A 164 7.70 -2.65 4.11
N ALA A 165 7.43 -3.11 5.28
CA ALA A 165 6.83 -4.40 5.43
C ALA A 165 5.37 -4.26 5.89
N GLN A 166 4.53 -3.87 4.99
CA GLN A 166 3.12 -4.27 5.00
C GLN A 166 3.00 -5.79 4.75
N ASN A 167 3.98 -6.53 5.24
CA ASN A 167 4.02 -7.96 5.08
C ASN A 167 3.02 -8.58 6.07
N PRO A 168 1.96 -9.27 5.60
CA PRO A 168 0.98 -9.92 6.47
C PRO A 168 1.58 -11.00 7.38
N LYS A 169 2.90 -11.26 7.25
CA LYS A 169 3.65 -12.17 8.12
C LYS A 169 4.38 -11.46 9.25
N MET A 170 4.33 -10.12 9.30
CA MET A 170 5.00 -9.34 10.35
C MET A 170 4.20 -9.37 11.64
N SER A 171 4.82 -9.99 12.64
CA SER A 171 4.40 -9.90 14.04
C SER A 171 2.87 -9.83 14.24
N PRO A 172 2.12 -10.85 13.79
CA PRO A 172 0.67 -10.80 13.85
C PRO A 172 0.20 -10.77 15.30
N VAL A 173 -0.52 -9.71 15.66
CA VAL A 173 -1.13 -9.52 16.98
C VAL A 173 -2.60 -9.90 16.93
N HIS A 174 -3.14 -10.43 18.02
CA HIS A 174 -4.55 -10.75 18.08
C HIS A 174 -5.41 -9.48 17.94
N VAL A 175 -6.41 -9.52 17.05
CA VAL A 175 -7.29 -8.37 16.75
C VAL A 175 -7.94 -7.81 18.02
N GLY A 176 -8.36 -8.69 18.94
CA GLY A 176 -8.92 -8.27 20.22
C GLY A 176 -7.97 -7.42 21.07
N HIS A 177 -6.65 -7.62 20.95
CA HIS A 177 -5.64 -6.80 21.63
C HIS A 177 -5.51 -5.42 21.00
N VAL A 178 -5.54 -5.34 19.66
CA VAL A 178 -5.57 -4.07 18.93
C VAL A 178 -6.84 -3.28 19.27
N ILE A 179 -8.00 -3.94 19.33
CA ILE A 179 -9.27 -3.33 19.74
C ILE A 179 -9.21 -2.84 21.19
N ALA A 180 -8.62 -3.63 22.10
CA ALA A 180 -8.44 -3.22 23.49
C ALA A 180 -7.56 -1.96 23.59
N PHE A 181 -6.49 -1.87 22.80
CA PHE A 181 -5.64 -0.69 22.72
C PHE A 181 -6.44 0.53 22.22
N LEU A 182 -7.15 0.41 21.11
CA LEU A 182 -7.97 1.49 20.55
C LEU A 182 -9.04 2.00 21.53
N LYS A 183 -9.57 1.12 22.37
CA LYS A 183 -10.56 1.46 23.42
C LYS A 183 -9.91 1.87 24.75
N GLY A 184 -8.59 2.11 24.78
CA GLY A 184 -7.87 2.52 26.00
C GLY A 184 -7.78 1.48 27.09
N ARG A 185 -8.06 0.20 26.79
CA ARG A 185 -8.03 -0.93 27.75
C ARG A 185 -6.73 -1.72 27.75
N ALA A 186 -5.84 -1.45 26.78
CA ALA A 186 -4.47 -1.97 26.71
C ALA A 186 -3.49 -0.81 26.47
N SER A 187 -2.31 -0.90 27.06
CA SER A 187 -1.27 0.10 26.86
C SER A 187 -0.49 -0.12 25.55
N LEU A 188 0.20 0.92 25.06
CA LEU A 188 1.13 0.80 23.94
C LEU A 188 2.25 -0.18 24.23
N GLU A 189 2.74 -0.22 25.48
CA GLU A 189 3.76 -1.16 25.90
C GLU A 189 3.28 -2.63 25.75
N SER A 190 2.06 -2.92 26.21
CA SER A 190 1.45 -4.23 26.06
C SER A 190 1.24 -4.61 24.58
N LEU A 191 0.84 -3.65 23.73
CA LEU A 191 0.70 -3.86 22.30
C LEU A 191 2.06 -4.12 21.65
N THR A 192 3.09 -3.37 22.05
CA THR A 192 4.45 -3.52 21.56
C THR A 192 5.03 -4.88 21.93
N GLU A 193 4.80 -5.34 23.16
CA GLU A 193 5.24 -6.67 23.62
C GLU A 193 4.55 -7.78 22.81
N ALA A 194 3.23 -7.66 22.59
CA ALA A 194 2.48 -8.60 21.78
C ALA A 194 2.94 -8.63 20.30
N ALA A 195 3.48 -7.52 19.80
CA ALA A 195 4.01 -7.39 18.44
C ALA A 195 5.46 -7.90 18.31
N ARG A 196 6.16 -8.16 19.41
CA ARG A 196 7.54 -8.67 19.37
C ARG A 196 7.56 -10.06 18.72
N LEU A 197 8.56 -10.27 17.86
CA LEU A 197 8.86 -11.58 17.31
C LEU A 197 9.29 -12.50 18.45
N ASN A 198 8.63 -13.62 18.63
CA ASN A 198 9.11 -14.65 19.52
C ASN A 198 10.33 -15.35 18.89
N PRO A 199 11.56 -15.19 19.45
CA PRO A 199 12.78 -15.72 18.86
C PRO A 199 12.77 -17.25 18.77
N GLU A 200 12.13 -17.93 19.72
CA GLU A 200 12.00 -19.40 19.71
C GLU A 200 11.11 -19.86 18.54
N LEU A 201 10.00 -19.16 18.30
CA LEU A 201 9.11 -19.45 17.18
C LEU A 201 9.81 -19.19 15.83
N GLU A 202 10.60 -18.14 15.73
CA GLU A 202 11.37 -17.85 14.51
C GLU A 202 12.50 -18.87 14.28
N ALA A 203 13.18 -19.31 15.32
CA ALA A 203 14.15 -20.39 15.27
C ALA A 203 13.49 -21.71 14.78
N LEU A 204 12.33 -22.06 15.36
CA LEU A 204 11.56 -23.24 14.96
C LEU A 204 11.08 -23.18 13.49
N LYS A 205 10.61 -22.02 13.04
CA LYS A 205 10.23 -21.80 11.63
C LYS A 205 11.41 -21.93 10.70
N LYS A 206 12.59 -21.44 11.09
CA LYS A 206 13.83 -21.56 10.31
C LYS A 206 14.25 -23.02 10.20
N ASP A 207 14.20 -23.75 11.28
CA ASP A 207 14.54 -25.16 11.35
C ASP A 207 13.59 -26.01 10.48
N SER A 208 12.27 -25.77 10.61
CA SER A 208 11.27 -26.44 9.78
C SER A 208 11.45 -26.16 8.27
N ARG A 209 11.85 -24.95 7.90
CA ARG A 209 12.11 -24.61 6.49
C ARG A 209 13.37 -25.26 5.95
N SER A 210 14.42 -25.41 6.77
CA SER A 210 15.65 -26.11 6.37
C SER A 210 15.39 -27.61 6.21
N PHE A 211 14.60 -28.19 7.10
CA PHE A 211 14.16 -29.59 7.01
C PHE A 211 13.38 -29.87 5.71
N ILE A 212 12.37 -29.03 5.40
CA ILE A 212 11.58 -29.17 4.16
C ILE A 212 12.44 -29.04 2.90
N ARG A 213 13.44 -28.12 2.89
CA ARG A 213 14.35 -27.96 1.76
C ARG A 213 15.29 -29.16 1.59
N GLY A 214 15.81 -29.71 2.69
CA GLY A 214 16.64 -30.92 2.65
C GLY A 214 15.90 -32.13 2.06
N PHE A 215 14.60 -32.26 2.29
CA PHE A 215 13.77 -33.30 1.68
C PHE A 215 13.55 -33.13 0.16
N SER A 216 13.61 -31.88 -0.35
CA SER A 216 13.42 -31.62 -1.79
C SER A 216 14.66 -31.96 -2.61
N ASP A 217 15.86 -31.80 -2.04
CA ASP A 217 17.14 -32.05 -2.73
C ASP A 217 17.46 -33.52 -2.81
N ASP A 218 16.93 -34.39 -1.94
CA ASP A 218 17.18 -35.82 -1.95
C ASP A 218 16.29 -36.63 -2.93
N ASN A 219 15.27 -35.96 -3.55
CA ASN A 219 14.36 -36.62 -4.48
C ASN A 219 14.70 -36.40 -5.97
N ASP A 220 15.73 -35.63 -6.29
CA ASP A 220 16.27 -35.44 -7.66
C ASP A 220 17.53 -36.26 -7.90
N GLY A 221 17.60 -37.47 -7.40
CA GLY A 221 18.62 -38.47 -7.72
C GLY A 221 18.34 -39.20 -9.04
N PRO A 222 19.39 -39.68 -9.77
CA PRO A 222 19.44 -39.97 -11.20
C PRO A 222 18.49 -41.06 -11.69
#